data_43d8bb564e9fa468758493ba335c3b8b
#
_entry.id   43d8bb564e9fa468758493ba335c3b8b
#
_cell.length_a   1.000
_cell.length_b   1.000
_cell.length_c   1.000
_cell.angle_alpha   90.00
_cell.angle_beta   90.00
_cell.angle_gamma   90.00
#
_symmetry.space_group_name_H-M   'P 1'
#
loop_
_entity.id
_entity.type
_entity.pdbx_description
1 polymer ?
#
loop_
_entity_poly.entity_id
_entity_poly.type
_entity_poly.pdbx_seq_one_letter_code
_entity_poly.pdbx_strand_id
1 'polypeptide(L)'
;MLDVAVGFLAEQFNTYLVRRTGSMALGKVVAGGLVDDSGKLAIASGTVGLSIVNIEEERVMREQAPARVTVNGRELSLQPELRLNLTLLFAARMANYDMTLKALSNVLTFFQAFPAFAAEDYPSLDARIGKIIMELYSVGPETLTQLWAAMGAKYQPSVLYRARLVTIQDQEPFRFGEPITDIGIDLHDR
;
A
#
# COMPACT_ATOMS: atom_id res chain seq x y z
N MET A 1 9.18 2.95 1.17
CA MET A 1 8.36 1.69 1.03
C MET A 1 6.88 1.99 0.74
N LEU A 2 6.17 2.77 1.58
CA LEU A 2 4.76 3.11 1.32
C LEU A 2 4.58 3.95 0.06
N ASP A 3 5.47 4.90 -0.15
CA ASP A 3 5.58 5.72 -1.37
C ASP A 3 5.80 4.87 -2.62
N VAL A 4 6.68 3.87 -2.52
CA VAL A 4 6.96 2.92 -3.62
C VAL A 4 5.73 2.09 -3.95
N ALA A 5 5.02 1.56 -2.94
CA ALA A 5 3.80 0.78 -3.16
C ALA A 5 2.70 1.59 -3.84
N VAL A 6 2.45 2.82 -3.37
CA VAL A 6 1.41 3.69 -3.94
C VAL A 6 1.81 4.20 -5.33
N GLY A 7 3.08 4.55 -5.52
CA GLY A 7 3.63 4.94 -6.83
C GLY A 7 3.49 3.82 -7.85
N PHE A 8 3.83 2.59 -7.48
CA PHE A 8 3.66 1.40 -8.32
C PHE A 8 2.20 1.20 -8.75
N LEU A 9 1.24 1.25 -7.82
CA LEU A 9 -0.18 1.09 -8.14
C LEU A 9 -0.67 2.16 -9.14
N ALA A 10 -0.25 3.41 -8.94
CA ALA A 10 -0.58 4.50 -9.85
C ALA A 10 0.00 4.27 -11.26
N GLU A 11 1.25 3.81 -11.36
CA GLU A 11 1.93 3.51 -12.62
C GLU A 11 1.26 2.35 -13.37
N GLN A 12 0.94 1.25 -12.67
CA GLN A 12 0.26 0.10 -13.27
C GLN A 12 -1.11 0.48 -13.82
N PHE A 13 -1.90 1.26 -13.04
CA PHE A 13 -3.17 1.78 -13.52
C PHE A 13 -2.99 2.68 -14.76
N ASN A 14 -2.05 3.60 -14.73
CA ASN A 14 -1.82 4.52 -15.84
C ASN A 14 -1.39 3.79 -17.12
N THR A 15 -0.55 2.76 -17.00
CA THR A 15 -0.15 1.89 -18.09
C THR A 15 -1.36 1.14 -18.68
N TYR A 16 -2.20 0.58 -17.81
CA TYR A 16 -3.44 -0.06 -18.23
C TYR A 16 -4.38 0.91 -18.97
N LEU A 17 -4.56 2.12 -18.41
CA LEU A 17 -5.45 3.13 -18.99
C LEU A 17 -5.02 3.49 -20.43
N VAL A 18 -3.71 3.72 -20.64
CA VAL A 18 -3.17 4.01 -21.97
C VAL A 18 -3.38 2.84 -22.95
N ARG A 19 -3.12 1.61 -22.51
CA ARG A 19 -3.33 0.41 -23.34
C ARG A 19 -4.78 0.24 -23.74
N ARG A 20 -5.72 0.54 -22.85
CA ARG A 20 -7.17 0.35 -23.06
C ARG A 20 -7.81 1.46 -23.87
N THR A 21 -7.39 2.71 -23.67
CA THR A 21 -8.08 3.89 -24.20
C THR A 21 -7.27 4.71 -25.18
N GLY A 22 -5.98 4.41 -25.30
CA GLY A 22 -5.02 5.19 -26.09
C GLY A 22 -4.65 6.55 -25.46
N SER A 23 -5.18 6.89 -24.29
CA SER A 23 -5.00 8.22 -23.69
C SER A 23 -5.07 8.19 -22.15
N MET A 24 -4.37 9.10 -21.50
CA MET A 24 -4.49 9.35 -20.05
C MET A 24 -5.63 10.35 -19.71
N ALA A 25 -6.32 10.92 -20.70
CA ALA A 25 -7.33 11.96 -20.49
C ALA A 25 -8.59 11.44 -19.75
N LEU A 26 -8.77 10.12 -19.65
CA LEU A 26 -9.89 9.50 -18.95
C LEU A 26 -9.63 9.21 -17.47
N GLY A 27 -8.69 9.95 -16.85
CA GLY A 27 -8.48 9.89 -15.41
C GLY A 27 -7.12 9.29 -15.01
N LYS A 28 -6.02 9.90 -15.46
CA LYS A 28 -4.67 9.57 -14.95
C LYS A 28 -4.69 9.56 -13.42
N VAL A 29 -4.21 8.47 -12.80
CA VAL A 29 -4.02 8.39 -11.34
C VAL A 29 -2.71 9.09 -10.96
N VAL A 30 -2.79 9.95 -9.95
CA VAL A 30 -1.66 10.67 -9.38
C VAL A 30 -1.63 10.41 -7.87
N ALA A 31 -0.55 9.83 -7.40
CA ALA A 31 -0.31 9.59 -5.98
C ALA A 31 0.08 10.88 -5.27
N GLY A 32 -0.53 11.15 -4.12
CA GLY A 32 -0.23 12.34 -3.31
C GLY A 32 -1.34 12.70 -2.34
N GLY A 33 -1.16 13.81 -1.61
CA GLY A 33 -2.20 14.38 -0.77
C GLY A 33 -3.41 14.83 -1.59
N LEU A 34 -4.61 14.57 -1.12
CA LEU A 34 -5.85 15.00 -1.79
C LEU A 34 -6.23 16.43 -1.45
N VAL A 35 -5.68 16.95 -0.36
CA VAL A 35 -5.94 18.28 0.19
C VAL A 35 -4.60 18.94 0.51
N ASP A 36 -4.49 20.22 0.24
CA ASP A 36 -3.33 21.03 0.59
C ASP A 36 -3.41 21.57 2.04
N ASP A 37 -2.35 22.21 2.52
CA ASP A 37 -2.27 22.78 3.87
C ASP A 37 -3.32 23.87 4.14
N SER A 38 -3.95 24.42 3.10
CA SER A 38 -5.03 25.42 3.22
C SER A 38 -6.43 24.79 3.25
N GLY A 39 -6.54 23.44 3.21
CA GLY A 39 -7.80 22.72 3.15
C GLY A 39 -8.44 22.71 1.76
N LYS A 40 -7.72 23.13 0.73
CA LYS A 40 -8.22 23.08 -0.65
C LYS A 40 -7.87 21.74 -1.29
N LEU A 41 -8.74 21.34 -2.21
CA LEU A 41 -8.54 20.12 -2.99
C LEU A 41 -7.27 20.23 -3.85
N ALA A 42 -6.27 19.39 -3.56
CA ALA A 42 -4.97 19.34 -4.25
C ALA A 42 -5.00 18.47 -5.53
N ILE A 43 -6.14 17.79 -5.80
CA ILE A 43 -6.29 16.95 -7.00
C ILE A 43 -6.32 17.85 -8.23
N ALA A 44 -5.41 17.63 -9.16
CA ALA A 44 -5.40 18.35 -10.43
C ALA A 44 -6.66 18.05 -11.27
N SER A 45 -7.18 19.05 -11.99
CA SER A 45 -8.32 18.84 -12.89
C SER A 45 -7.96 17.83 -13.99
N GLY A 46 -8.85 16.89 -14.29
CA GLY A 46 -8.63 15.83 -15.26
C GLY A 46 -7.89 14.61 -14.71
N THR A 47 -7.71 14.50 -13.39
CA THR A 47 -7.01 13.39 -12.76
C THR A 47 -7.82 12.69 -11.68
N VAL A 48 -7.35 11.52 -11.28
CA VAL A 48 -7.78 10.79 -10.08
C VAL A 48 -6.66 10.87 -9.07
N GLY A 49 -6.90 11.49 -7.93
CA GLY A 49 -5.96 11.51 -6.81
C GLY A 49 -5.98 10.17 -6.08
N LEU A 50 -4.82 9.65 -5.74
CA LEU A 50 -4.64 8.44 -4.93
C LEU A 50 -3.89 8.79 -3.66
N SER A 51 -4.51 8.57 -2.50
CA SER A 51 -3.89 8.83 -1.20
C SER A 51 -4.12 7.67 -0.22
N ILE A 52 -3.16 7.46 0.68
CA ILE A 52 -3.34 6.61 1.86
C ILE A 52 -4.16 7.43 2.88
N VAL A 53 -5.28 6.87 3.33
CA VAL A 53 -6.14 7.52 4.33
C VAL A 53 -6.14 6.78 5.67
N ASN A 54 -5.66 5.54 5.70
CA ASN A 54 -5.42 4.78 6.93
C ASN A 54 -4.35 3.72 6.73
N ILE A 55 -3.62 3.40 7.81
CA ILE A 55 -2.60 2.36 7.87
C ILE A 55 -2.89 1.49 9.09
N GLU A 56 -3.08 0.19 8.88
CA GLU A 56 -3.38 -0.78 9.92
C GLU A 56 -2.34 -1.90 9.91
N GLU A 57 -1.90 -2.36 11.08
CA GLU A 57 -1.07 -3.54 11.20
C GLU A 57 -1.91 -4.81 10.99
N GLU A 58 -1.45 -5.73 10.13
CA GLU A 58 -2.03 -7.06 10.01
C GLU A 58 -1.51 -7.96 11.14
N ARG A 59 -2.38 -8.25 12.12
CA ARG A 59 -2.00 -8.99 13.33
C ARG A 59 -2.24 -10.50 13.25
N VAL A 60 -3.09 -10.94 12.33
CA VAL A 60 -3.51 -12.35 12.23
C VAL A 60 -2.37 -13.25 11.75
N MET A 61 -1.48 -12.72 10.91
CA MET A 61 -0.34 -13.46 10.34
C MET A 61 1.02 -12.94 10.83
N ARG A 62 1.09 -12.44 12.04
CA ARG A 62 2.33 -11.89 12.60
C ARG A 62 3.27 -13.02 13.03
N GLU A 63 4.46 -13.06 12.46
CA GLU A 63 5.56 -13.82 13.02
C GLU A 63 6.07 -13.12 14.28
N GLN A 64 5.97 -13.79 15.43
CA GLN A 64 6.36 -13.20 16.72
C GLN A 64 7.85 -13.37 17.01
N ALA A 65 8.52 -14.25 16.30
CA ALA A 65 9.95 -14.54 16.52
C ALA A 65 10.82 -13.73 15.56
N PRO A 66 11.93 -13.14 16.05
CA PRO A 66 12.91 -12.50 15.18
C PRO A 66 13.43 -13.50 14.14
N ALA A 67 13.52 -13.08 12.89
CA ALA A 67 14.15 -13.88 11.85
C ALA A 67 15.67 -13.98 12.15
N ARG A 68 16.22 -15.20 12.12
CA ARG A 68 17.66 -15.43 12.25
C ARG A 68 18.25 -15.65 10.88
N VAL A 69 19.17 -14.81 10.50
CA VAL A 69 19.88 -14.91 9.22
C VAL A 69 21.37 -15.05 9.50
N THR A 70 21.99 -16.06 8.90
CA THR A 70 23.45 -16.24 9.02
C THR A 70 24.14 -15.52 7.85
N VAL A 71 24.89 -14.46 8.17
CA VAL A 71 25.71 -13.74 7.21
C VAL A 71 27.17 -13.85 7.63
N ASN A 72 28.04 -14.38 6.74
CA ASN A 72 29.46 -14.58 6.99
C ASN A 72 29.78 -15.37 8.28
N GLY A 73 28.97 -16.40 8.60
CA GLY A 73 29.16 -17.25 9.79
C GLY A 73 28.71 -16.61 11.12
N ARG A 74 28.08 -15.44 11.08
CA ARG A 74 27.52 -14.77 12.25
C ARG A 74 25.99 -14.82 12.19
N GLU A 75 25.34 -15.18 13.28
CA GLU A 75 23.90 -15.10 13.40
C GLU A 75 23.48 -13.64 13.61
N LEU A 76 22.66 -13.15 12.70
CA LEU A 76 22.03 -11.85 12.78
C LEU A 76 20.55 -12.01 13.13
N SER A 77 20.07 -11.25 14.11
CA SER A 77 18.66 -11.21 14.45
C SER A 77 18.04 -10.00 13.75
N LEU A 78 17.09 -10.24 12.84
CA LEU A 78 16.28 -9.20 12.21
C LEU A 78 14.96 -9.07 12.94
N GLN A 79 14.45 -7.83 13.02
CA GLN A 79 13.10 -7.61 13.53
C GLN A 79 12.07 -8.34 12.63
N PRO A 80 10.96 -8.85 13.23
CA PRO A 80 9.89 -9.45 12.45
C PRO A 80 9.36 -8.49 11.39
N GLU A 81 8.94 -9.04 10.26
CA GLU A 81 8.29 -8.26 9.21
C GLU A 81 7.03 -7.56 9.72
N LEU A 82 6.90 -6.29 9.42
CA LEU A 82 5.68 -5.54 9.66
C LEU A 82 4.79 -5.64 8.41
N ARG A 83 3.67 -6.34 8.53
CA ARG A 83 2.67 -6.46 7.45
C ARG A 83 1.57 -5.44 7.67
N LEU A 84 1.32 -4.64 6.65
CA LEU A 84 0.38 -3.52 6.71
C LEU A 84 -0.78 -3.72 5.75
N ASN A 85 -1.94 -3.28 6.20
CA ASN A 85 -3.13 -3.03 5.39
C ASN A 85 -3.29 -1.53 5.21
N LEU A 86 -3.24 -1.06 3.97
CA LEU A 86 -3.39 0.35 3.63
C LEU A 86 -4.80 0.59 3.12
N THR A 87 -5.50 1.58 3.69
CA THR A 87 -6.74 2.07 3.09
C THR A 87 -6.41 3.18 2.11
N LEU A 88 -6.72 2.95 0.84
CA LEU A 88 -6.43 3.84 -0.28
C LEU A 88 -7.71 4.51 -0.76
N LEU A 89 -7.69 5.83 -0.88
CA LEU A 89 -8.79 6.62 -1.44
C LEU A 89 -8.43 7.07 -2.85
N PHE A 90 -9.25 6.69 -3.83
CA PHE A 90 -9.21 7.17 -5.20
C PHE A 90 -10.31 8.20 -5.39
N ALA A 91 -9.96 9.47 -5.54
CA ALA A 91 -10.91 10.57 -5.71
C ALA A 91 -10.75 11.22 -7.07
N ALA A 92 -11.81 11.29 -7.85
CA ALA A 92 -11.76 11.79 -9.22
C ALA A 92 -12.19 13.28 -9.30
N ARG A 93 -11.39 14.09 -10.00
CA ARG A 93 -11.70 15.49 -10.32
C ARG A 93 -11.62 15.70 -11.83
N MET A 94 -12.75 15.52 -12.52
CA MET A 94 -12.85 15.67 -13.95
C MET A 94 -13.63 16.95 -14.33
N ALA A 95 -13.71 17.24 -15.63
CA ALA A 95 -14.38 18.44 -16.14
C ALA A 95 -15.91 18.43 -15.88
N ASN A 96 -16.52 17.25 -15.85
CA ASN A 96 -17.94 17.06 -15.57
C ASN A 96 -18.20 15.74 -14.85
N TYR A 97 -19.40 15.57 -14.35
CA TYR A 97 -19.78 14.40 -13.53
C TYR A 97 -19.72 13.09 -14.31
N ASP A 98 -20.13 13.06 -15.58
CA ASP A 98 -20.07 11.88 -16.43
C ASP A 98 -18.62 11.38 -16.61
N MET A 99 -17.68 12.29 -16.90
CA MET A 99 -16.26 11.98 -16.97
C MET A 99 -15.72 11.48 -15.63
N THR A 100 -16.19 12.03 -14.51
CA THR A 100 -15.80 11.58 -13.16
C THR A 100 -16.22 10.15 -12.92
N LEU A 101 -17.46 9.78 -13.26
CA LEU A 101 -17.94 8.40 -13.13
C LEU A 101 -17.19 7.44 -14.05
N LYS A 102 -16.87 7.84 -15.29
CA LYS A 102 -16.03 7.05 -16.21
C LYS A 102 -14.63 6.80 -15.65
N ALA A 103 -14.01 7.81 -15.07
CA ALA A 103 -12.70 7.69 -14.45
C ALA A 103 -12.72 6.68 -13.28
N LEU A 104 -13.69 6.77 -12.37
CA LEU A 104 -13.86 5.82 -11.28
C LEU A 104 -14.20 4.42 -11.78
N SER A 105 -15.02 4.29 -12.82
CA SER A 105 -15.32 2.99 -13.44
C SER A 105 -14.07 2.33 -14.00
N ASN A 106 -13.13 3.10 -14.58
CA ASN A 106 -11.84 2.57 -15.01
C ASN A 106 -11.01 2.04 -13.84
N VAL A 107 -11.01 2.73 -12.68
CA VAL A 107 -10.32 2.26 -11.47
C VAL A 107 -10.92 0.94 -10.99
N LEU A 108 -12.25 0.86 -10.90
CA LEU A 108 -12.96 -0.36 -10.50
C LEU A 108 -12.66 -1.53 -11.44
N THR A 109 -12.74 -1.29 -12.74
CA THR A 109 -12.47 -2.32 -13.76
C THR A 109 -11.03 -2.80 -13.72
N PHE A 110 -10.08 -1.88 -13.48
CA PHE A 110 -8.67 -2.24 -13.38
C PHE A 110 -8.40 -3.20 -12.22
N PHE A 111 -8.82 -2.87 -11.01
CA PHE A 111 -8.58 -3.72 -9.85
C PHE A 111 -9.46 -4.98 -9.83
N GLN A 112 -10.59 -4.99 -10.55
CA GLN A 112 -11.33 -6.22 -10.81
C GLN A 112 -10.54 -7.17 -11.71
N ALA A 113 -9.87 -6.64 -12.73
CA ALA A 113 -9.07 -7.44 -13.65
C ALA A 113 -7.70 -7.86 -13.06
N PHE A 114 -7.13 -7.00 -12.22
CA PHE A 114 -5.81 -7.18 -11.59
C PHE A 114 -5.92 -7.00 -10.07
N PRO A 115 -6.45 -7.99 -9.34
CA PRO A 115 -6.66 -7.87 -7.90
C PRO A 115 -5.41 -8.10 -7.07
N ALA A 116 -4.32 -8.59 -7.66
CA ALA A 116 -3.08 -8.91 -6.95
C ALA A 116 -1.85 -8.61 -7.82
N PHE A 117 -0.80 -8.13 -7.16
CA PHE A 117 0.50 -7.82 -7.76
C PHE A 117 1.58 -8.49 -6.92
N ALA A 118 2.30 -9.44 -7.49
CA ALA A 118 3.45 -10.08 -6.86
C ALA A 118 4.75 -9.58 -7.48
N ALA A 119 5.78 -9.37 -6.68
CA ALA A 119 7.07 -8.88 -7.16
C ALA A 119 7.72 -9.83 -8.20
N GLU A 120 7.36 -11.12 -8.15
CA GLU A 120 7.79 -12.12 -9.13
C GLU A 120 7.24 -11.84 -10.54
N ASP A 121 6.00 -11.32 -10.64
CA ASP A 121 5.32 -11.03 -11.91
C ASP A 121 5.55 -9.58 -12.37
N TYR A 122 5.88 -8.69 -11.44
CA TYR A 122 6.03 -7.25 -11.69
C TYR A 122 7.41 -6.76 -11.23
N PRO A 123 8.42 -6.75 -12.14
CA PRO A 123 9.79 -6.32 -11.79
C PRO A 123 9.90 -4.86 -11.28
N SER A 124 8.89 -4.03 -11.54
CA SER A 124 8.81 -2.66 -11.02
C SER A 124 8.29 -2.57 -9.60
N LEU A 125 7.75 -3.66 -9.03
CA LEU A 125 7.40 -3.74 -7.62
C LEU A 125 8.64 -4.11 -6.81
N ASP A 126 8.93 -3.31 -5.78
CA ASP A 126 10.08 -3.59 -4.90
C ASP A 126 9.91 -4.97 -4.24
N ALA A 127 10.94 -5.83 -4.41
CA ALA A 127 10.91 -7.20 -3.91
C ALA A 127 10.66 -7.28 -2.38
N ARG A 128 11.02 -6.23 -1.64
CA ARG A 128 10.78 -6.14 -0.19
C ARG A 128 9.31 -6.00 0.18
N ILE A 129 8.48 -5.51 -0.75
CA ILE A 129 7.02 -5.44 -0.56
C ILE A 129 6.39 -6.84 -0.73
N GLY A 130 7.00 -7.68 -1.56
CA GLY A 130 6.55 -9.04 -1.84
C GLY A 130 5.28 -9.08 -2.67
N LYS A 131 4.12 -8.82 -2.06
CA LYS A 131 2.81 -8.92 -2.72
C LYS A 131 1.85 -7.85 -2.22
N ILE A 132 1.06 -7.27 -3.13
CA ILE A 132 -0.04 -6.37 -2.82
C ILE A 132 -1.34 -7.00 -3.30
N ILE A 133 -2.35 -7.12 -2.43
CA ILE A 133 -3.70 -7.58 -2.77
C ILE A 133 -4.66 -6.40 -2.64
N MET A 134 -5.39 -6.12 -3.71
CA MET A 134 -6.34 -5.00 -3.77
C MET A 134 -7.76 -5.50 -3.59
N GLU A 135 -8.43 -5.03 -2.55
CA GLU A 135 -9.82 -5.35 -2.23
C GLU A 135 -10.66 -4.08 -2.22
N LEU A 136 -11.82 -4.10 -2.89
CA LEU A 136 -12.76 -2.97 -2.81
C LEU A 136 -13.26 -2.86 -1.37
N TYR A 137 -13.04 -1.69 -0.76
CA TYR A 137 -13.46 -1.42 0.61
C TYR A 137 -14.74 -0.58 0.62
N SER A 138 -15.88 -1.26 0.80
CA SER A 138 -17.19 -0.62 0.84
C SER A 138 -17.47 -0.08 2.24
N VAL A 139 -17.74 1.21 2.33
CA VAL A 139 -18.13 1.88 3.58
C VAL A 139 -19.50 2.55 3.40
N GLY A 140 -20.19 2.78 4.51
CA GLY A 140 -21.42 3.54 4.51
C GLY A 140 -21.20 5.02 4.18
N PRO A 141 -22.25 5.74 3.72
CA PRO A 141 -22.15 7.13 3.37
C PRO A 141 -21.72 8.03 4.53
N GLU A 142 -22.04 7.67 5.75
CA GLU A 142 -21.64 8.38 6.98
C GLU A 142 -20.12 8.33 7.16
N THR A 143 -19.51 7.15 7.06
CA THR A 143 -18.06 6.97 7.17
C THR A 143 -17.33 7.73 6.07
N LEU A 144 -17.85 7.69 4.83
CA LEU A 144 -17.26 8.43 3.73
C LEU A 144 -17.35 9.94 3.94
N THR A 145 -18.47 10.44 4.47
CA THR A 145 -18.65 11.85 4.82
C THR A 145 -17.70 12.27 5.92
N GLN A 146 -17.55 11.46 6.98
CA GLN A 146 -16.61 11.72 8.07
C GLN A 146 -15.15 11.75 7.57
N LEU A 147 -14.78 10.85 6.67
CA LEU A 147 -13.46 10.84 6.07
C LEU A 147 -13.15 12.14 5.33
N TRP A 148 -14.06 12.62 4.47
CA TRP A 148 -13.89 13.86 3.75
C TRP A 148 -13.90 15.09 4.69
N ALA A 149 -14.74 15.07 5.72
CA ALA A 149 -14.77 16.12 6.75
C ALA A 149 -13.46 16.17 7.55
N ALA A 150 -12.92 15.01 7.93
CA ALA A 150 -11.63 14.93 8.64
C ALA A 150 -10.45 15.46 7.80
N MET A 151 -10.50 15.33 6.48
CA MET A 151 -9.53 15.93 5.56
C MET A 151 -9.76 17.45 5.34
N GLY A 152 -10.86 18.01 5.87
CA GLY A 152 -11.20 19.43 5.70
C GLY A 152 -11.67 19.79 4.29
N ALA A 153 -12.04 18.83 3.46
CA ALA A 153 -12.45 19.04 2.08
C ALA A 153 -13.93 18.71 1.84
N LYS A 154 -14.49 19.36 0.83
CA LYS A 154 -15.82 18.97 0.33
C LYS A 154 -15.75 17.61 -0.33
N TYR A 155 -16.79 16.81 -0.13
CA TYR A 155 -16.96 15.51 -0.77
C TYR A 155 -16.65 15.56 -2.28
N GLN A 156 -15.85 14.59 -2.72
CA GLN A 156 -15.62 14.28 -4.13
C GLN A 156 -16.05 12.84 -4.42
N PRO A 157 -16.58 12.55 -5.60
CA PRO A 157 -16.82 11.16 -6.01
C PRO A 157 -15.53 10.35 -5.89
N SER A 158 -15.61 9.26 -5.13
CA SER A 158 -14.42 8.50 -4.75
C SER A 158 -14.75 7.05 -4.45
N VAL A 159 -13.74 6.19 -4.51
CA VAL A 159 -13.81 4.78 -4.14
C VAL A 159 -12.66 4.45 -3.20
N LEU A 160 -12.92 3.56 -2.25
CA LEU A 160 -11.93 3.08 -1.30
C LEU A 160 -11.48 1.67 -1.68
N TYR A 161 -10.20 1.43 -1.55
CA TYR A 161 -9.59 0.11 -1.66
C TYR A 161 -8.75 -0.18 -0.44
N ARG A 162 -8.68 -1.44 -0.04
CA ARG A 162 -7.72 -1.95 0.92
C ARG A 162 -6.61 -2.65 0.16
N ALA A 163 -5.38 -2.14 0.28
CA ALA A 163 -4.18 -2.82 -0.18
C ALA A 163 -3.62 -3.63 0.98
N ARG A 164 -3.70 -4.96 0.87
CA ARG A 164 -3.27 -5.90 1.91
C ARG A 164 -1.88 -6.45 1.64
N LEU A 165 -1.23 -6.88 2.72
CA LEU A 165 0.05 -7.57 2.72
C LEU A 165 1.23 -6.72 2.23
N VAL A 166 1.17 -5.39 2.38
CA VAL A 166 2.34 -4.54 2.17
C VAL A 166 3.34 -4.80 3.29
N THR A 167 4.43 -5.47 2.95
CA THR A 167 5.48 -5.83 3.91
C THR A 167 6.49 -4.70 4.05
N ILE A 168 6.87 -4.40 5.29
CA ILE A 168 7.99 -3.52 5.61
C ILE A 168 8.93 -4.29 6.55
N GLN A 169 10.18 -4.43 6.14
CA GLN A 169 11.22 -5.01 6.98
C GLN A 169 12.44 -4.10 6.99
N ASP A 170 12.93 -3.79 8.20
CA ASP A 170 14.22 -3.18 8.37
C ASP A 170 15.29 -4.26 8.18
N GLN A 171 16.17 -4.04 7.22
CA GLN A 171 17.27 -4.96 6.93
C GLN A 171 18.52 -4.68 7.76
N GLU A 172 18.52 -3.63 8.61
CA GLU A 172 19.59 -3.39 9.53
C GLU A 172 19.52 -4.38 10.71
N PRO A 173 20.58 -5.14 10.99
CA PRO A 173 20.58 -6.13 12.05
C PRO A 173 20.51 -5.44 13.43
N PHE A 174 19.51 -5.81 14.22
CA PHE A 174 19.28 -5.25 15.55
C PHE A 174 20.32 -5.74 16.60
N ARG A 175 20.86 -6.92 16.41
CA ARG A 175 21.87 -7.52 17.29
C ARG A 175 22.83 -8.42 16.52
N PHE A 176 24.11 -8.25 16.83
CA PHE A 176 25.13 -9.27 16.54
C PHE A 176 25.15 -10.22 17.74
N GLY A 177 24.63 -11.43 17.59
CA GLY A 177 24.82 -12.47 18.59
C GLY A 177 26.28 -12.92 18.58
N GLU A 178 26.94 -12.96 19.73
CA GLU A 178 28.18 -13.67 19.84
C GLU A 178 27.90 -15.18 19.65
N PRO A 179 28.70 -15.89 18.88
CA PRO A 179 28.51 -17.35 18.73
C PRO A 179 28.61 -18.01 20.10
N ILE A 180 27.66 -18.90 20.43
CA ILE A 180 27.77 -19.77 21.60
C ILE A 180 28.95 -20.71 21.34
N THR A 181 30.07 -20.46 21.99
CA THR A 181 31.31 -21.23 21.80
C THR A 181 31.44 -22.36 22.79
N ASP A 182 30.63 -22.42 23.85
CA ASP A 182 30.69 -23.47 24.86
C ASP A 182 29.32 -23.71 25.50
N ILE A 183 28.94 -24.98 25.67
CA ILE A 183 27.75 -25.43 26.38
C ILE A 183 28.21 -26.36 27.51
N GLY A 184 28.33 -25.82 28.72
CA GLY A 184 28.59 -26.62 29.92
C GLY A 184 27.29 -27.27 30.41
N ILE A 185 27.25 -28.62 30.47
CA ILE A 185 26.17 -29.37 31.11
C ILE A 185 26.69 -29.88 32.45
N ASP A 186 26.26 -29.28 33.55
CA ASP A 186 26.50 -29.80 34.89
C ASP A 186 25.42 -30.83 35.22
N LEU A 187 25.79 -32.13 35.16
CA LEU A 187 24.98 -33.24 35.66
C LEU A 187 25.24 -33.40 37.17
N HIS A 188 24.31 -32.87 37.99
CA HIS A 188 24.28 -33.19 39.41
C HIS A 188 23.59 -34.55 39.58
N ASP A 189 24.37 -35.60 39.84
CA ASP A 189 23.87 -36.87 40.37
C ASP A 189 23.39 -36.68 41.82
N ARG A 190 22.11 -37.01 42.06
CA ARG A 190 21.54 -37.20 43.38
C ARG A 190 21.44 -38.70 43.71
#